data_52a63106ce969daa5d00bbd86b388e94
#
_entry.id   52a63106ce969daa5d00bbd86b388e94
#
_cell.length_a   1.000
_cell.length_b   1.000
_cell.length_c   1.000
_cell.angle_alpha   90.00
_cell.angle_beta   90.00
_cell.angle_gamma   90.00
#
_symmetry.space_group_name_H-M   'P 1'
#
loop_
_entity.id
_entity.type
_entity.pdbx_description
1 polymer ?
#
loop_
_entity_poly.entity_id
_entity_poly.type
_entity_poly.pdbx_seq_one_letter_code
_entity_poly.pdbx_strand_id
1 'polypeptide(L)'
;MQAVDTNLLVRLIVDDDIAQARKIRALFDRHADAAGALSVADSALVELVRALDRVHARPREQIAMALHALAGNATVKSESAAALLEATALYAQGPADFSDCLLAVKAPHAGCVSLRSFDKKMRALPGVKLL
;
A
#
# COMPACT_ATOMS: atom_id res chain seq x y z
N MET A 1 4.05 17.67 9.30
CA MET A 1 3.91 16.36 8.64
C MET A 1 5.25 15.65 8.67
N GLN A 2 5.24 14.38 9.00
CA GLN A 2 6.45 13.54 9.05
C GLN A 2 6.27 12.35 8.11
N ALA A 3 7.33 11.99 7.38
CA ALA A 3 7.31 10.77 6.58
C ALA A 3 7.62 9.56 7.48
N VAL A 4 7.00 8.44 7.20
CA VAL A 4 7.29 7.16 7.85
C VAL A 4 7.83 6.15 6.85
N ASP A 5 8.76 5.32 7.28
CA ASP A 5 9.35 4.30 6.43
C ASP A 5 8.60 2.97 6.51
N THR A 6 9.02 2.04 5.68
CA THR A 6 8.42 0.71 5.60
C THR A 6 8.51 -0.06 6.90
N ASN A 7 9.64 0.02 7.63
CA ASN A 7 9.81 -0.74 8.86
C ASN A 7 8.83 -0.32 9.94
N LEU A 8 8.54 0.99 10.03
CA LEU A 8 7.50 1.50 10.92
C LEU A 8 6.14 0.89 10.61
N LEU A 9 5.77 0.84 9.32
CA LEU A 9 4.50 0.27 8.89
C LEU A 9 4.42 -1.24 9.15
N VAL A 10 5.51 -1.96 8.92
CA VAL A 10 5.58 -3.39 9.22
C VAL A 10 5.34 -3.63 10.71
N ARG A 11 5.99 -2.86 11.59
CA ARG A 11 5.82 -3.01 13.04
C ARG A 11 4.42 -2.61 13.52
N LEU A 12 3.77 -1.71 12.82
CA LEU A 12 2.37 -1.36 13.12
C LEU A 12 1.43 -2.54 12.85
N ILE A 13 1.69 -3.30 11.78
CA ILE A 13 0.82 -4.37 11.29
C ILE A 13 1.21 -5.73 11.89
N VAL A 14 2.52 -6.02 11.95
CA VAL A 14 3.06 -7.27 12.50
C VAL A 14 3.50 -7.02 13.94
N ASP A 15 2.80 -7.63 14.87
CA ASP A 15 2.97 -7.38 16.31
C ASP A 15 3.99 -8.37 16.91
N ASP A 16 5.19 -8.42 16.36
CA ASP A 16 6.27 -9.32 16.76
C ASP A 16 7.36 -8.63 17.63
N ASP A 17 7.29 -7.32 17.81
CA ASP A 17 8.18 -6.53 18.67
C ASP A 17 7.36 -5.56 19.48
N ILE A 18 7.12 -5.92 20.75
CA ILE A 18 6.23 -5.15 21.65
C ILE A 18 6.75 -3.74 21.88
N ALA A 19 8.06 -3.57 22.07
CA ALA A 19 8.65 -2.25 22.35
C ALA A 19 8.53 -1.31 21.15
N GLN A 20 8.82 -1.79 19.94
CA GLN A 20 8.67 -1.02 18.73
C GLN A 20 7.20 -0.73 18.41
N ALA A 21 6.32 -1.71 18.56
CA ALA A 21 4.88 -1.53 18.37
C ALA A 21 4.32 -0.44 19.28
N ARG A 22 4.73 -0.38 20.54
CA ARG A 22 4.34 0.69 21.48
C ARG A 22 4.78 2.07 21.00
N LYS A 23 6.01 2.19 20.52
CA LYS A 23 6.54 3.47 20.01
C LYS A 23 5.76 3.97 18.82
N ILE A 24 5.40 3.07 17.90
CA ILE A 24 4.64 3.41 16.70
C ILE A 24 3.21 3.80 17.05
N ARG A 25 2.56 3.06 17.93
CA ARG A 25 1.22 3.42 18.42
C ARG A 25 1.23 4.78 19.11
N ALA A 26 2.25 5.05 19.92
CA ALA A 26 2.42 6.35 20.55
C ALA A 26 2.60 7.48 19.52
N LEU A 27 3.32 7.21 18.43
CA LEU A 27 3.45 8.17 17.32
C LEU A 27 2.09 8.48 16.67
N PHE A 28 1.30 7.46 16.37
CA PHE A 28 -0.05 7.64 15.82
C PHE A 28 -0.96 8.37 16.80
N ASP A 29 -0.92 8.00 18.09
CA ASP A 29 -1.76 8.62 19.12
C ASP A 29 -1.45 10.11 19.29
N ARG A 30 -0.16 10.49 19.24
CA ARG A 30 0.23 11.91 19.30
C ARG A 30 -0.30 12.75 18.14
N HIS A 31 -0.59 12.12 17.02
CA HIS A 31 -1.08 12.78 15.81
C HIS A 31 -2.55 12.47 15.52
N ALA A 32 -3.27 11.86 16.47
CA ALA A 32 -4.66 11.44 16.26
C ALA A 32 -5.58 12.59 15.83
N ASP A 33 -5.33 13.80 16.31
CA ASP A 33 -6.12 15.00 15.97
C ASP A 33 -5.55 15.79 14.78
N ALA A 34 -4.47 15.30 14.17
CA ALA A 34 -3.79 15.97 13.06
C ALA A 34 -3.93 15.16 11.76
N ALA A 35 -4.97 15.49 10.98
CA ALA A 35 -5.21 14.82 9.71
C ALA A 35 -3.99 14.91 8.79
N GLY A 36 -3.58 13.79 8.22
CA GLY A 36 -2.47 13.71 7.28
C GLY A 36 -1.10 14.03 7.87
N ALA A 37 -0.94 13.89 9.19
CA ALA A 37 0.33 14.21 9.86
C ALA A 37 1.46 13.24 9.54
N LEU A 38 1.14 12.00 9.14
CA LEU A 38 2.10 10.95 8.81
C LEU A 38 2.02 10.63 7.32
N SER A 39 3.07 10.96 6.59
CA SER A 39 3.14 10.77 5.14
C SER A 39 3.69 9.38 4.81
N VAL A 40 3.00 8.66 3.94
CA VAL A 40 3.38 7.34 3.45
C VAL A 40 3.51 7.38 1.93
N ALA A 41 4.74 7.23 1.42
CA ALA A 41 5.00 7.21 0.00
C ALA A 41 4.58 5.88 -0.64
N ASP A 42 4.27 5.91 -1.94
CA ASP A 42 3.95 4.70 -2.71
C ASP A 42 5.06 3.65 -2.64
N SER A 43 6.32 4.09 -2.67
CA SER A 43 7.47 3.18 -2.54
C SER A 43 7.48 2.45 -1.20
N ALA A 44 7.11 3.13 -0.12
CA ALA A 44 6.99 2.49 1.19
C ALA A 44 5.84 1.46 1.22
N LEU A 45 4.74 1.74 0.55
CA LEU A 45 3.61 0.81 0.45
C LEU A 45 3.98 -0.44 -0.35
N VAL A 46 4.69 -0.29 -1.46
CA VAL A 46 5.16 -1.42 -2.28
C VAL A 46 6.09 -2.32 -1.47
N GLU A 47 7.05 -1.74 -0.75
CA GLU A 47 7.95 -2.50 0.11
C GLU A 47 7.22 -3.14 1.30
N LEU A 48 6.21 -2.48 1.85
CA LEU A 48 5.36 -3.04 2.89
C LEU A 48 4.67 -4.32 2.42
N VAL A 49 4.06 -4.31 1.25
CA VAL A 49 3.40 -5.49 0.68
C VAL A 49 4.40 -6.63 0.47
N ARG A 50 5.57 -6.33 -0.06
CA ARG A 50 6.63 -7.34 -0.22
C ARG A 50 7.06 -7.96 1.11
N ALA A 51 7.22 -7.14 2.14
CA ALA A 51 7.60 -7.62 3.47
C ALA A 51 6.50 -8.49 4.08
N LEU A 52 5.24 -8.07 4.00
CA LEU A 52 4.11 -8.84 4.53
C LEU A 52 3.94 -10.17 3.82
N ASP A 53 4.15 -10.20 2.51
CA ASP A 53 4.04 -11.42 1.70
C ASP A 53 5.24 -12.35 1.92
N ARG A 54 6.46 -11.87 1.66
CA ARG A 54 7.66 -12.72 1.58
C ARG A 54 8.28 -13.04 2.91
N VAL A 55 8.30 -12.08 3.84
CA VAL A 55 8.93 -12.27 5.16
C VAL A 55 7.93 -12.83 6.18
N HIS A 56 6.71 -12.30 6.19
CA HIS A 56 5.69 -12.63 7.19
C HIS A 56 4.63 -13.59 6.68
N ALA A 57 4.71 -14.03 5.44
CA ALA A 57 3.82 -15.01 4.81
C ALA A 57 2.33 -14.71 5.01
N ARG A 58 1.95 -13.44 5.00
CA ARG A 58 0.55 -13.02 5.13
C ARG A 58 -0.20 -13.30 3.84
N PRO A 59 -1.42 -13.85 3.91
CA PRO A 59 -2.23 -14.03 2.72
C PRO A 59 -2.63 -12.70 2.09
N ARG A 60 -2.84 -12.73 0.79
CA ARG A 60 -3.23 -11.55 -0.01
C ARG A 60 -4.41 -10.79 0.59
N GLU A 61 -5.42 -11.51 1.07
CA GLU A 61 -6.59 -10.91 1.70
C GLU A 61 -6.24 -10.08 2.94
N GLN A 62 -5.36 -10.59 3.80
CA GLN A 62 -4.93 -9.87 5.00
C GLN A 62 -4.08 -8.65 4.66
N ILE A 63 -3.23 -8.76 3.64
CA ILE A 63 -2.43 -7.62 3.15
C ILE A 63 -3.37 -6.53 2.62
N ALA A 64 -4.36 -6.91 1.82
CA ALA A 64 -5.36 -5.96 1.30
C ALA A 64 -6.12 -5.27 2.43
N MET A 65 -6.49 -5.98 3.48
CA MET A 65 -7.14 -5.39 4.67
C MET A 65 -6.26 -4.36 5.35
N ALA A 66 -4.97 -4.65 5.49
CA ALA A 66 -4.01 -3.71 6.10
C ALA A 66 -3.85 -2.44 5.25
N LEU A 67 -3.75 -2.57 3.94
CA LEU A 67 -3.67 -1.44 3.02
C LEU A 67 -4.94 -0.58 3.06
N HIS A 68 -6.10 -1.23 3.10
CA HIS A 68 -7.39 -0.54 3.21
C HIS A 68 -7.48 0.25 4.52
N ALA A 69 -7.02 -0.33 5.62
CA ALA A 69 -6.99 0.35 6.91
C ALA A 69 -6.06 1.57 6.90
N LEU A 70 -4.90 1.47 6.26
CA LEU A 70 -3.99 2.62 6.09
C LEU A 70 -4.63 3.72 5.25
N ALA A 71 -5.29 3.36 4.15
CA ALA A 71 -5.97 4.33 3.30
C ALA A 71 -7.10 5.07 4.02
N GLY A 72 -7.78 4.40 4.95
CA GLY A 72 -8.87 4.96 5.74
C GLY A 72 -8.43 5.67 7.03
N ASN A 73 -7.14 5.62 7.38
CA ASN A 73 -6.64 6.25 8.59
C ASN A 73 -6.42 7.74 8.37
N ALA A 74 -7.16 8.57 9.11
CA ALA A 74 -7.13 10.03 8.95
C ALA A 74 -5.76 10.65 9.25
N THR A 75 -4.93 10.02 10.09
CA THR A 75 -3.58 10.48 10.41
C THR A 75 -2.60 10.24 9.27
N VAL A 76 -2.88 9.27 8.41
CA VAL A 76 -2.03 8.88 7.28
C VAL A 76 -2.36 9.71 6.06
N LYS A 77 -1.32 10.21 5.40
CA LYS A 77 -1.42 10.83 4.08
C LYS A 77 -0.61 10.00 3.09
N SER A 78 -1.29 9.28 2.21
CA SER A 78 -0.68 8.63 1.04
C SER A 78 -0.53 9.62 -0.12
N GLU A 79 0.20 9.25 -1.16
CA GLU A 79 0.33 10.11 -2.36
C GLU A 79 -1.01 10.33 -3.04
N SER A 80 -1.86 9.30 -3.10
CA SER A 80 -3.25 9.38 -3.54
C SER A 80 -4.07 8.31 -2.82
N ALA A 81 -4.96 8.74 -1.93
CA ALA A 81 -5.85 7.81 -1.24
C ALA A 81 -6.78 7.07 -2.20
N ALA A 82 -7.28 7.75 -3.24
CA ALA A 82 -8.14 7.14 -4.25
C ALA A 82 -7.39 6.06 -5.04
N ALA A 83 -6.16 6.35 -5.47
CA ALA A 83 -5.32 5.36 -6.18
C ALA A 83 -4.97 4.18 -5.29
N LEU A 84 -4.65 4.42 -4.03
CA LEU A 84 -4.35 3.36 -3.06
C LEU A 84 -5.56 2.44 -2.86
N LEU A 85 -6.76 2.98 -2.69
CA LEU A 85 -7.98 2.18 -2.52
C LEU A 85 -8.27 1.34 -3.76
N GLU A 86 -8.15 1.92 -4.95
CA GLU A 86 -8.38 1.22 -6.21
C GLU A 86 -7.35 0.11 -6.44
N ALA A 87 -6.06 0.40 -6.24
CA ALA A 87 -4.99 -0.60 -6.37
C ALA A 87 -5.15 -1.73 -5.35
N THR A 88 -5.57 -1.41 -4.13
CA THR A 88 -5.82 -2.40 -3.08
C THR A 88 -6.95 -3.36 -3.48
N ALA A 89 -8.04 -2.85 -4.04
CA ALA A 89 -9.14 -3.67 -4.53
C ALA A 89 -8.70 -4.61 -5.67
N LEU A 90 -7.90 -4.11 -6.60
CA LEU A 90 -7.33 -4.93 -7.69
C LEU A 90 -6.37 -6.00 -7.13
N TYR A 91 -5.54 -5.62 -6.18
CA TYR A 91 -4.61 -6.56 -5.54
C TYR A 91 -5.35 -7.69 -4.82
N ALA A 92 -6.44 -7.37 -4.12
CA ALA A 92 -7.25 -8.38 -3.42
C ALA A 92 -7.81 -9.44 -4.37
N GLN A 93 -8.13 -9.07 -5.59
CA GLN A 93 -8.62 -9.99 -6.62
C GLN A 93 -7.53 -10.92 -7.17
N GLY A 94 -6.27 -10.50 -7.14
CA GLY A 94 -5.14 -11.24 -7.71
C GLY A 94 -5.26 -11.43 -9.24
N PRO A 95 -4.26 -12.08 -9.85
CA PRO A 95 -3.00 -12.54 -9.31
C PRO A 95 -1.86 -11.51 -9.37
N ALA A 96 -2.12 -10.29 -9.88
CA ALA A 96 -1.09 -9.27 -10.08
C ALA A 96 -0.48 -8.80 -8.76
N ASP A 97 0.80 -8.45 -8.79
CA ASP A 97 1.48 -7.86 -7.64
C ASP A 97 0.93 -6.46 -7.33
N PHE A 98 1.02 -6.04 -6.09
CA PHE A 98 0.51 -4.73 -5.68
C PHE A 98 1.17 -3.58 -6.45
N SER A 99 2.49 -3.65 -6.67
CA SER A 99 3.22 -2.64 -7.45
C SER A 99 2.63 -2.49 -8.86
N ASP A 100 2.25 -3.59 -9.49
CA ASP A 100 1.65 -3.60 -10.83
C ASP A 100 0.23 -3.06 -10.81
N CYS A 101 -0.55 -3.37 -9.78
CA CYS A 101 -1.87 -2.81 -9.57
C CYS A 101 -1.80 -1.28 -9.43
N LEU A 102 -0.86 -0.80 -8.62
CA LEU A 102 -0.66 0.63 -8.41
C LEU A 102 -0.21 1.33 -9.69
N LEU A 103 0.70 0.71 -10.44
CA LEU A 103 1.16 1.21 -11.75
C LEU A 103 -0.01 1.33 -12.74
N ALA A 104 -0.86 0.32 -12.83
CA ALA A 104 -2.02 0.31 -13.70
C ALA A 104 -3.03 1.40 -13.34
N VAL A 105 -3.25 1.63 -12.05
CA VAL A 105 -4.16 2.69 -11.57
C VAL A 105 -3.60 4.08 -11.86
N LYS A 106 -2.30 4.27 -11.70
CA LYS A 106 -1.65 5.59 -11.86
C LYS A 106 -1.36 5.97 -13.31
N ALA A 107 -1.23 5.00 -14.21
CA ALA A 107 -0.91 5.28 -15.61
C ALA A 107 -1.91 6.24 -16.29
N PRO A 108 -3.24 6.07 -16.15
CA PRO A 108 -4.19 7.04 -16.71
C PRO A 108 -4.03 8.44 -16.14
N HIS A 109 -3.71 8.57 -14.87
CA HIS A 109 -3.49 9.88 -14.22
C HIS A 109 -2.25 10.60 -14.77
N ALA A 110 -1.29 9.84 -15.30
CA ALA A 110 -0.12 10.40 -16.00
C ALA A 110 -0.40 10.68 -17.49
N GLY A 111 -1.63 10.48 -17.96
CA GLY A 111 -2.00 10.71 -19.35
C GLY A 111 -1.73 9.53 -20.28
N CYS A 112 -1.43 8.35 -19.72
CA CYS A 112 -1.16 7.16 -20.51
C CYS A 112 -2.46 6.51 -20.99
N VAL A 113 -2.53 6.14 -22.27
CA VAL A 113 -3.69 5.47 -22.85
C VAL A 113 -3.70 3.97 -22.56
N SER A 114 -2.53 3.40 -22.28
CA SER A 114 -2.41 1.98 -21.93
C SER A 114 -1.11 1.74 -21.16
N LEU A 115 -1.07 0.64 -20.44
CA LEU A 115 0.14 0.10 -19.80
C LEU A 115 0.54 -1.17 -20.55
N ARG A 116 1.73 -1.18 -21.13
CA ARG A 116 2.25 -2.33 -21.86
C ARG A 116 3.08 -3.19 -20.94
N SER A 117 2.91 -4.52 -21.04
CA SER A 117 3.66 -5.45 -20.20
C SER A 117 3.83 -6.80 -20.90
N PHE A 118 4.85 -7.53 -20.53
CA PHE A 118 5.00 -8.96 -20.86
C PHE A 118 4.39 -9.86 -19.76
N ASP A 119 4.09 -9.32 -18.59
CA ASP A 119 3.61 -10.11 -17.45
C ASP A 119 2.15 -10.51 -17.61
N LYS A 120 1.93 -11.81 -17.82
CA LYS A 120 0.59 -12.38 -17.99
C LYS A 120 -0.30 -12.21 -16.77
N LYS A 121 0.27 -12.06 -15.58
CA LYS A 121 -0.49 -11.80 -14.34
C LYS A 121 -1.21 -10.47 -14.38
N MET A 122 -0.72 -9.53 -15.18
CA MET A 122 -1.31 -8.20 -15.33
C MET A 122 -2.46 -8.12 -16.32
N ARG A 123 -2.75 -9.21 -17.04
CA ARG A 123 -3.73 -9.22 -18.13
C ARG A 123 -5.09 -8.67 -17.73
N ALA A 124 -5.57 -8.98 -16.54
CA ALA A 124 -6.89 -8.56 -16.07
C ALA A 124 -6.92 -7.14 -15.49
N LEU A 125 -5.76 -6.48 -15.34
CA LEU A 125 -5.74 -5.12 -14.83
C LEU A 125 -6.27 -4.13 -15.86
N PRO A 126 -7.03 -3.10 -15.42
CA PRO A 126 -7.56 -2.09 -16.34
C PRO A 126 -6.46 -1.39 -17.14
N GLY A 127 -6.68 -1.22 -18.44
CA GLY A 127 -5.76 -0.51 -19.32
C GLY A 127 -4.48 -1.24 -19.68
N VAL A 128 -4.28 -2.45 -19.19
CA VAL A 128 -3.10 -3.26 -19.51
C VAL A 128 -3.28 -3.96 -20.86
N LYS A 129 -2.25 -3.86 -21.68
CA LYS A 129 -2.15 -4.58 -22.97
C LYS A 129 -0.84 -5.34 -23.00
N LEU A 130 -0.93 -6.65 -23.13
CA LEU A 130 0.27 -7.47 -23.23
C LEU A 130 0.97 -7.23 -24.56
N LEU A 131 2.28 -7.26 -24.51
CA LEU A 131 3.12 -7.10 -25.69
C LEU A 131 3.49 -8.47 -26.28
#